data_e9ddc14ae5eb09cf2711af383b2e9f37
#
_entry.id   e9ddc14ae5eb09cf2711af383b2e9f37
#
_cell.length_a   1.000
_cell.length_b   1.000
_cell.length_c   1.000
_cell.angle_alpha   90.00
_cell.angle_beta   90.00
_cell.angle_gamma   90.00
#
_symmetry.space_group_name_H-M   'P 1'
#
loop_
_entity.id
_entity.type
_entity.pdbx_description
1 polymer ?
#
loop_
_entity_poly.entity_id
_entity_poly.type
_entity_poly.pdbx_seq_one_letter_code
_entity_poly.pdbx_strand_id
1 'polypeptide(L)'
;MEINKDNIANWLMQLQDSICSALEKADGKSKFLEEKWERAEGGGGRTRVMKDGAVIEKGGVNFSAVHGKTPEFLLRDKEHSSADKNASEFFATGVSIVIHPNSPMVPIIHMNIRYFEMTGGVKWLGGG
;
A
#
# COMPACT_ATOMS: atom_id res chain seq x y z
N MET A 1 -19.61 -9.78 4.83
CA MET A 1 -18.50 -8.90 5.24
C MET A 1 -18.91 -7.45 4.97
N GLU A 2 -18.88 -6.64 5.98
CA GLU A 2 -19.12 -5.21 5.83
C GLU A 2 -17.89 -4.54 5.18
N ILE A 3 -18.13 -3.72 4.15
CA ILE A 3 -17.05 -3.03 3.46
C ILE A 3 -16.80 -1.69 4.16
N ASN A 4 -15.73 -1.62 4.95
CA ASN A 4 -15.28 -0.40 5.61
C ASN A 4 -13.74 -0.32 5.54
N LYS A 5 -13.19 0.83 5.95
CA LYS A 5 -11.74 1.08 5.85
C LYS A 5 -10.90 0.04 6.59
N ASP A 6 -11.35 -0.42 7.74
CA ASP A 6 -10.60 -1.39 8.55
C ASP A 6 -10.57 -2.76 7.88
N ASN A 7 -11.70 -3.18 7.32
CA ASN A 7 -11.80 -4.44 6.59
C ASN A 7 -10.98 -4.40 5.29
N ILE A 8 -10.97 -3.26 4.60
CA ILE A 8 -10.17 -3.05 3.40
C ILE A 8 -8.68 -3.13 3.75
N ALA A 9 -8.25 -2.45 4.80
CA ALA A 9 -6.86 -2.48 5.25
C ALA A 9 -6.43 -3.89 5.64
N ASN A 10 -7.26 -4.62 6.38
CA ASN A 10 -6.97 -5.99 6.77
C ASN A 10 -6.86 -6.92 5.57
N TRP A 11 -7.74 -6.76 4.59
CA TRP A 11 -7.69 -7.54 3.36
C TRP A 11 -6.40 -7.28 2.57
N LEU A 12 -5.99 -6.02 2.48
CA LEU A 12 -4.74 -5.64 1.81
C LEU A 12 -3.52 -6.17 2.55
N MET A 13 -3.56 -6.20 3.88
CA MET A 13 -2.50 -6.79 4.69
C MET A 13 -2.36 -8.29 4.44
N GLN A 14 -3.48 -8.99 4.35
CA GLN A 14 -3.50 -10.40 3.99
C GLN A 14 -3.03 -10.63 2.55
N LEU A 15 -3.35 -9.72 1.64
CA LEU A 15 -2.86 -9.76 0.27
C LEU A 15 -1.33 -9.66 0.23
N GLN A 16 -0.74 -8.77 1.04
CA GLN A 16 0.71 -8.71 1.18
C GLN A 16 1.29 -10.06 1.61
N ASP A 17 0.70 -10.70 2.61
CA ASP A 17 1.12 -12.01 3.09
C ASP A 17 1.06 -13.06 1.97
N SER A 18 -0.03 -13.09 1.23
CA SER A 18 -0.24 -14.05 0.13
C SER A 18 0.77 -13.85 -1.00
N ILE A 19 1.01 -12.60 -1.39
CA ILE A 19 1.96 -12.25 -2.44
C ILE A 19 3.37 -12.66 -2.02
N CYS A 20 3.79 -12.30 -0.82
CA CYS A 20 5.13 -12.65 -0.32
C CYS A 20 5.33 -14.16 -0.26
N SER A 21 4.33 -14.89 0.22
CA SER A 21 4.40 -16.35 0.27
C SER A 21 4.53 -16.97 -1.12
N ALA A 22 3.77 -16.48 -2.09
CA ALA A 22 3.82 -16.97 -3.47
C ALA A 22 5.17 -16.66 -4.12
N LEU A 23 5.71 -15.47 -3.90
CA LEU A 23 7.01 -15.07 -4.45
C LEU A 23 8.16 -15.85 -3.83
N GLU A 24 8.11 -16.13 -2.53
CA GLU A 24 9.11 -16.96 -1.86
C GLU A 24 9.12 -18.39 -2.43
N LYS A 25 7.97 -18.95 -2.70
CA LYS A 25 7.85 -20.28 -3.33
C LYS A 25 8.37 -20.26 -4.76
N ALA A 26 8.04 -19.26 -5.53
CA ALA A 26 8.50 -19.12 -6.90
C ALA A 26 10.01 -18.91 -6.98
N ASP A 27 10.59 -18.15 -6.04
CA ASP A 27 12.03 -17.93 -6.00
C ASP A 27 12.79 -19.16 -5.53
N GLY A 28 12.31 -19.82 -4.50
CA GLY A 28 12.86 -21.09 -3.98
C GLY A 28 14.13 -20.97 -3.13
N LYS A 29 14.70 -19.78 -3.00
CA LYS A 29 15.96 -19.59 -2.29
C LYS A 29 15.88 -18.53 -1.20
N SER A 30 15.39 -17.33 -1.50
CA SER A 30 15.39 -16.21 -0.60
C SER A 30 14.03 -16.02 0.08
N LYS A 31 14.03 -15.24 1.17
CA LYS A 31 12.85 -14.91 1.95
C LYS A 31 12.73 -13.40 2.09
N PHE A 32 11.51 -12.93 2.31
CA PHE A 32 11.26 -11.53 2.61
C PHE A 32 11.64 -11.22 4.05
N LEU A 33 12.31 -10.07 4.24
CA LEU A 33 12.57 -9.50 5.55
C LEU A 33 11.57 -8.38 5.78
N GLU A 34 10.92 -8.40 6.95
CA GLU A 34 9.88 -7.43 7.28
C GLU A 34 10.42 -6.33 8.18
N GLU A 35 10.02 -5.10 7.87
CA GLU A 35 10.27 -3.93 8.71
C GLU A 35 8.95 -3.20 8.91
N LYS A 36 8.52 -3.05 10.15
CA LYS A 36 7.35 -2.27 10.51
C LYS A 36 7.75 -0.83 10.77
N TRP A 37 6.92 0.10 10.34
CA TRP A 37 7.17 1.51 10.54
C TRP A 37 5.89 2.22 10.97
N GLU A 38 6.06 3.32 11.68
CA GLU A 38 4.98 4.18 12.12
C GLU A 38 5.19 5.59 11.60
N ARG A 39 4.08 6.23 11.26
CA ARG A 39 4.09 7.60 10.78
C ARG A 39 3.69 8.54 11.91
N ALA A 40 4.46 9.60 12.13
CA ALA A 40 4.23 10.55 13.22
C ALA A 40 2.83 11.19 13.16
N GLU A 41 2.31 11.42 11.96
CA GLU A 41 0.99 12.03 11.73
C GLU A 41 -0.17 11.04 11.84
N GLY A 42 0.12 9.74 11.91
CA GLY A 42 -0.87 8.69 12.09
C GLY A 42 -0.77 7.55 11.09
N GLY A 43 -0.91 6.34 11.61
CA GLY A 43 -0.81 5.14 10.81
C GLY A 43 0.61 4.63 10.65
N GLY A 44 0.78 3.66 9.77
CA GLY A 44 2.06 3.03 9.52
C GLY A 44 1.98 1.98 8.43
N GLY A 45 2.92 1.06 8.44
CA GLY A 45 2.93 0.00 7.45
C GLY A 45 3.92 -1.11 7.73
N ARG A 46 3.99 -2.03 6.78
CA ARG A 46 4.95 -3.14 6.78
C ARG A 46 5.67 -3.16 5.44
N THR A 47 6.96 -2.95 5.46
CA THR A 47 7.81 -3.08 4.27
C THR A 47 8.44 -4.46 4.29
N ARG A 48 8.35 -5.17 3.18
CA ARG A 48 9.01 -6.47 3.01
C ARG A 48 9.92 -6.43 1.81
N VAL A 49 11.18 -6.85 1.99
CA VAL A 49 12.21 -6.83 0.96
C VAL A 49 12.86 -8.19 0.84
N MET A 50 13.02 -8.66 -0.40
CA MET A 50 13.76 -9.87 -0.74
C MET A 50 14.99 -9.46 -1.56
N LYS A 51 16.13 -10.10 -1.30
CA LYS A 51 17.37 -9.88 -2.04
C LYS A 51 18.04 -11.21 -2.36
N ASP A 52 18.82 -11.21 -3.42
CA ASP A 52 19.73 -12.29 -3.77
C ASP A 52 19.04 -13.66 -3.87
N GLY A 53 17.84 -13.67 -4.43
CA GLY A 53 17.11 -14.89 -4.67
C GLY A 53 17.61 -15.64 -5.89
N ALA A 54 17.06 -16.82 -6.11
CA ALA A 54 17.38 -17.62 -7.29
C ALA A 54 16.84 -17.02 -8.58
N VAL A 55 15.69 -16.37 -8.52
CA VAL A 55 14.99 -15.75 -9.64
C VAL A 55 14.88 -14.23 -9.45
N ILE A 56 14.64 -13.80 -8.22
CA ILE A 56 14.44 -12.39 -7.87
C ILE A 56 15.73 -11.82 -7.31
N GLU A 57 16.32 -10.87 -8.03
CA GLU A 57 17.50 -10.14 -7.56
C GLU A 57 17.14 -9.24 -6.39
N LYS A 58 16.06 -8.48 -6.54
CA LYS A 58 15.53 -7.61 -5.50
C LYS A 58 14.03 -7.45 -5.66
N GLY A 59 13.30 -7.60 -4.59
CA GLY A 59 11.85 -7.41 -4.58
C GLY A 59 11.38 -6.66 -3.36
N GLY A 60 10.36 -5.84 -3.54
CA GLY A 60 9.71 -5.13 -2.46
C GLY A 60 8.20 -5.31 -2.54
N VAL A 61 7.59 -5.66 -1.41
CA VAL A 61 6.14 -5.74 -1.27
C VAL A 61 5.78 -4.94 -0.03
N ASN A 62 5.16 -3.79 -0.23
CA ASN A 62 4.91 -2.83 0.83
C ASN A 62 3.41 -2.69 1.10
N PHE A 63 3.04 -2.73 2.37
CA PHE A 63 1.70 -2.41 2.83
C PHE A 63 1.74 -1.11 3.63
N SER A 64 0.72 -0.26 3.46
CA SER A 64 0.56 0.95 4.24
C SER A 64 -0.90 1.16 4.64
N ALA A 65 -1.10 1.76 5.80
CA ALA A 65 -2.40 2.23 6.26
C ALA A 65 -2.13 3.52 7.04
N VAL A 66 -2.38 4.65 6.40
CA VAL A 66 -2.04 5.98 6.94
C VAL A 66 -3.30 6.84 7.03
N HIS A 67 -3.30 7.74 8.00
CA HIS A 67 -4.40 8.66 8.21
C HIS A 67 -3.87 9.99 8.74
N GLY A 68 -4.67 11.01 8.67
CA GLY A 68 -4.28 12.32 9.17
C GLY A 68 -5.20 13.41 8.66
N LYS A 69 -4.74 14.66 8.81
CA LYS A 69 -5.47 15.79 8.27
C LYS A 69 -5.34 15.82 6.75
N THR A 70 -6.44 16.10 6.07
CA THR A 70 -6.44 16.18 4.61
C THR A 70 -5.55 17.33 4.16
N PRO A 71 -4.59 17.09 3.25
CA PRO A 71 -3.76 18.16 2.70
C PRO A 71 -4.59 19.22 1.99
N GLU A 72 -4.18 20.47 2.10
CA GLU A 72 -4.91 21.60 1.51
C GLU A 72 -5.14 21.49 0.01
N PHE A 73 -4.16 20.92 -0.71
CA PHE A 73 -4.28 20.80 -2.16
C PHE A 73 -5.42 19.86 -2.59
N LEU A 74 -5.77 18.87 -1.76
CA LEU A 74 -6.91 17.99 -2.01
C LEU A 74 -8.24 18.65 -1.68
N LEU A 75 -8.24 19.68 -0.83
CA LEU A 75 -9.42 20.42 -0.47
C LEU A 75 -9.78 21.51 -1.50
N ARG A 76 -8.80 21.96 -2.29
CA ARG A 76 -8.99 23.03 -3.28
C ARG A 76 -9.87 22.60 -4.46
N ASP A 77 -9.84 21.33 -4.82
CA ASP A 77 -10.59 20.80 -5.97
C ASP A 77 -12.06 20.55 -5.66
N LYS A 78 -12.49 20.86 -4.45
CA LYS A 78 -13.87 20.63 -4.03
C LYS A 78 -14.57 21.95 -3.72
N GLU A 79 -15.26 22.45 -4.71
CA GLU A 79 -16.14 23.63 -4.60
C GLU A 79 -17.28 23.44 -3.59
N HIS A 80 -17.42 22.22 -3.08
CA HIS A 80 -18.53 21.84 -2.20
C HIS A 80 -18.10 21.45 -0.79
N SER A 81 -16.85 21.68 -0.42
CA SER A 81 -16.46 21.42 0.96
C SER A 81 -17.06 22.51 1.85
N SER A 82 -18.20 22.17 2.39
CA SER A 82 -18.80 22.99 3.42
C SER A 82 -17.84 23.14 4.60
N ALA A 83 -17.59 24.34 4.94
CA ALA A 83 -17.32 24.93 6.24
C ALA A 83 -16.13 24.45 7.07
N ASP A 84 -15.70 23.21 7.15
CA ASP A 84 -14.64 22.80 8.05
C ASP A 84 -13.47 22.14 7.35
N LYS A 85 -12.69 22.95 6.62
CA LYS A 85 -11.40 22.51 6.05
C LYS A 85 -10.44 22.01 7.14
N ASN A 86 -10.60 22.47 8.37
CA ASN A 86 -9.77 22.09 9.52
C ASN A 86 -10.16 20.75 10.14
N ALA A 87 -11.38 20.26 9.88
CA ALA A 87 -11.89 19.00 10.40
C ALA A 87 -11.83 17.87 9.39
N SER A 88 -11.33 18.11 8.18
CA SER A 88 -11.21 17.07 7.17
C SER A 88 -10.04 16.15 7.47
N GLU A 89 -10.33 14.85 7.50
CA GLU A 89 -9.34 13.81 7.69
C GLU A 89 -9.35 12.85 6.51
N PHE A 90 -8.21 12.24 6.25
CA PHE A 90 -8.11 11.22 5.22
C PHE A 90 -7.64 9.90 5.81
N PHE A 91 -7.95 8.83 5.10
CA PHE A 91 -7.40 7.49 5.32
C PHE A 91 -6.98 6.92 3.98
N ALA A 92 -5.77 6.39 3.91
CA ALA A 92 -5.25 5.76 2.69
C ALA A 92 -4.56 4.46 3.05
N THR A 93 -4.88 3.41 2.31
CA THR A 93 -4.26 2.10 2.51
C THR A 93 -3.97 1.47 1.16
N GLY A 94 -2.91 0.67 1.09
CA GLY A 94 -2.56 0.06 -0.17
C GLY A 94 -1.42 -0.93 -0.08
N VAL A 95 -1.22 -1.63 -1.18
CA VAL A 95 -0.09 -2.55 -1.39
C VAL A 95 0.64 -2.11 -2.66
N SER A 96 1.96 -2.03 -2.58
CA SER A 96 2.83 -1.69 -3.70
C SER A 96 3.86 -2.79 -3.88
N ILE A 97 4.09 -3.19 -5.13
CA ILE A 97 4.98 -4.30 -5.49
C ILE A 97 5.96 -3.83 -6.55
N VAL A 98 7.25 -4.08 -6.31
CA VAL A 98 8.30 -3.89 -7.32
C VAL A 98 9.19 -5.12 -7.31
N ILE A 99 9.30 -5.80 -8.44
CA ILE A 99 10.11 -7.02 -8.55
C ILE A 99 11.12 -6.87 -9.67
N HIS A 100 12.41 -7.01 -9.33
CA HIS A 100 13.53 -6.99 -10.26
C HIS A 100 14.09 -8.41 -10.40
N PRO A 101 13.86 -9.09 -11.52
CA PRO A 101 14.44 -10.42 -11.74
C PRO A 101 15.94 -10.37 -11.97
N ASN A 102 16.62 -11.52 -11.71
CA ASN A 102 18.05 -11.67 -12.01
C ASN A 102 18.31 -11.61 -13.52
N SER A 103 17.46 -12.22 -14.31
CA SER A 103 17.63 -12.27 -15.75
C SER A 103 17.18 -10.97 -16.41
N PRO A 104 18.02 -10.33 -17.25
CA PRO A 104 17.60 -9.16 -18.02
C PRO A 104 16.53 -9.49 -19.09
N MET A 105 16.30 -10.76 -19.34
CA MET A 105 15.28 -11.23 -20.31
C MET A 105 13.88 -11.30 -19.68
N VAL A 106 13.77 -11.15 -18.37
CA VAL A 106 12.48 -11.17 -17.66
C VAL A 106 12.09 -9.76 -17.28
N PRO A 107 10.88 -9.31 -17.63
CA PRO A 107 10.46 -7.94 -17.32
C PRO A 107 10.38 -7.63 -15.83
N ILE A 108 10.62 -6.38 -15.47
CA ILE A 108 10.38 -5.85 -14.15
C ILE A 108 8.87 -5.75 -13.95
N ILE A 109 8.40 -6.09 -12.76
CA ILE A 109 6.99 -5.92 -12.39
C ILE A 109 6.88 -4.75 -11.42
N HIS A 110 5.97 -3.84 -11.71
CA HIS A 110 5.57 -2.78 -10.81
C HIS A 110 4.05 -2.73 -10.79
N MET A 111 3.47 -2.82 -9.58
CA MET A 111 2.02 -2.79 -9.41
C MET A 111 1.68 -2.12 -8.09
N ASN A 112 0.56 -1.40 -8.05
CA ASN A 112 0.02 -0.92 -6.79
C ASN A 112 -1.51 -1.00 -6.81
N ILE A 113 -2.09 -1.19 -5.63
CA ILE A 113 -3.52 -1.10 -5.37
C ILE A 113 -3.67 -0.18 -4.18
N ARG A 114 -4.56 0.81 -4.29
CA ARG A 114 -4.70 1.84 -3.27
C ARG A 114 -6.15 2.21 -3.05
N TYR A 115 -6.55 2.26 -1.80
CA TYR A 115 -7.85 2.76 -1.36
C TYR A 115 -7.65 4.07 -0.60
N PHE A 116 -8.53 5.04 -0.87
CA PHE A 116 -8.48 6.35 -0.25
C PHE A 116 -9.88 6.80 0.14
N GLU A 117 -10.03 7.38 1.33
CA GLU A 117 -11.26 8.03 1.73
C GLU A 117 -10.98 9.33 2.50
N MET A 118 -11.93 10.26 2.42
CA MET A 118 -11.87 11.53 3.12
C MET A 118 -13.18 11.77 3.86
N THR A 119 -13.12 12.60 4.90
CA THR A 119 -14.30 13.15 5.56
C THR A 119 -15.23 13.77 4.51
N GLY A 120 -16.52 13.50 4.58
CA GLY A 120 -17.49 13.97 3.60
C GLY A 120 -17.94 12.93 2.59
N GLY A 121 -17.48 11.67 2.73
CA GLY A 121 -17.94 10.53 1.94
C GLY A 121 -17.19 10.30 0.65
N VAL A 122 -16.10 11.01 0.39
CA VAL A 122 -15.27 10.76 -0.80
C VAL A 122 -14.49 9.48 -0.59
N LYS A 123 -14.64 8.56 -1.54
CA LYS A 123 -13.95 7.27 -1.55
C LYS A 123 -13.54 6.92 -2.96
N TRP A 124 -12.33 6.37 -3.12
CA TRP A 124 -11.94 5.81 -4.41
C TRP A 124 -10.93 4.68 -4.22
N LEU A 125 -10.94 3.77 -5.20
CA LEU A 125 -10.02 2.66 -5.29
C LEU A 125 -9.33 2.77 -6.65
N GLY A 126 -8.03 2.65 -6.65
CA GLY A 126 -7.26 2.73 -7.88
C GLY A 126 -6.01 1.90 -7.82
N GLY A 127 -5.36 1.76 -8.96
CA GLY A 127 -4.12 1.01 -9.05
C GLY A 127 -3.50 1.09 -10.45
N GLY A 128 -2.33 0.56 -10.54
CA GLY A 128 -1.59 0.53 -11.81
C GLY A 128 -0.37 -0.34 -11.74
#